data_c9995ed48d76525eea9a98c945d283d8
#
_entry.id   c9995ed48d76525eea9a98c945d283d8
#
_cell.length_a   1.000
_cell.length_b   1.000
_cell.length_c   1.000
_cell.angle_alpha   90.00
_cell.angle_beta   90.00
_cell.angle_gamma   90.00
#
_symmetry.space_group_name_H-M   'P 1'
#
loop_
_entity.id
_entity.type
_entity.pdbx_description
1 polymer ?
#
loop_
_entity_poly.entity_id
_entity_poly.type
_entity_poly.pdbx_seq_one_letter_code
_entity_poly.pdbx_strand_id
1 'polypeptide(L)'
;MYKRQLIAFDSGNYDVPDPKKDYKGKKATREKLVYMLIDTQLSDGGWAYMGTKSDVDMTAMVIQALAKYYKEADVKKAVDKGVELLSKRQQKSGAFISNESENCESTAQVITAMAALGIEVSDERFIKDNNTVLDGLLGFYKDGGFKHTHNSYVNQMATEQAMYALTAYYRQLKDCLLYTSPSPR
;
A
#
# COMPACT_ATOMS: atom_id res chain seq x y z
N MET A 1 7.55 -9.26 -6.13
CA MET A 1 6.66 -10.26 -6.75
C MET A 1 5.62 -10.78 -5.75
N TYR A 2 6.00 -11.32 -4.62
CA TYR A 2 5.12 -12.02 -3.64
C TYR A 2 3.92 -11.22 -3.13
N LYS A 3 4.07 -9.89 -2.87
CA LYS A 3 2.98 -9.03 -2.42
C LYS A 3 1.79 -8.99 -3.39
N ARG A 4 2.04 -8.87 -4.70
CA ARG A 4 0.97 -8.86 -5.71
C ARG A 4 0.28 -10.21 -5.83
N GLN A 5 1.02 -11.30 -5.69
CA GLN A 5 0.46 -12.66 -5.67
C GLN A 5 -0.46 -12.85 -4.47
N LEU A 6 -0.02 -12.44 -3.27
CA LEU A 6 -0.81 -12.56 -2.06
C LEU A 6 -2.10 -11.74 -2.16
N ILE A 7 -2.02 -10.47 -2.61
CA ILE A 7 -3.20 -9.63 -2.85
C ILE A 7 -4.15 -10.29 -3.86
N ALA A 8 -3.64 -10.85 -4.97
CA ALA A 8 -4.46 -11.49 -5.98
C ALA A 8 -5.19 -12.74 -5.44
N PHE A 9 -4.51 -13.59 -4.67
CA PHE A 9 -5.15 -14.75 -4.04
C PHE A 9 -6.20 -14.33 -3.00
N ASP A 10 -5.96 -13.25 -2.28
CA ASP A 10 -6.84 -12.81 -1.21
C ASP A 10 -8.05 -12.01 -1.69
N SER A 11 -7.97 -11.39 -2.86
CA SER A 11 -9.06 -10.57 -3.42
C SER A 11 -10.35 -11.36 -3.69
N GLY A 12 -10.26 -12.64 -3.99
CA GLY A 12 -11.40 -13.53 -4.18
C GLY A 12 -11.30 -14.83 -3.38
N ASN A 13 -10.40 -14.86 -2.38
CA ASN A 13 -10.09 -16.07 -1.59
C ASN A 13 -9.71 -17.28 -2.47
N TYR A 14 -9.00 -17.01 -3.58
CA TYR A 14 -8.59 -18.05 -4.54
C TYR A 14 -7.56 -19.00 -3.93
N ASP A 15 -7.66 -20.28 -4.29
CA ASP A 15 -6.65 -21.26 -3.89
C ASP A 15 -5.30 -20.97 -4.55
N VAL A 16 -4.22 -21.24 -3.82
CA VAL A 16 -2.89 -21.22 -4.41
C VAL A 16 -2.76 -22.47 -5.30
N PRO A 17 -2.52 -22.31 -6.62
CA PRO A 17 -2.48 -23.43 -7.53
C PRO A 17 -1.43 -24.47 -7.16
N ASP A 18 -1.74 -25.74 -7.39
CA ASP A 18 -0.74 -26.80 -7.31
C ASP A 18 0.35 -26.63 -8.37
N PRO A 19 1.60 -26.92 -8.05
CA PRO A 19 2.68 -26.88 -9.04
C PRO A 19 2.43 -27.92 -10.12
N LYS A 20 2.96 -27.68 -11.32
CA LYS A 20 2.95 -28.67 -12.41
C LYS A 20 3.62 -29.99 -11.94
N LYS A 21 3.17 -31.12 -12.49
CA LYS A 21 3.62 -32.48 -12.08
C LYS A 21 5.15 -32.66 -12.03
N ASP A 22 5.87 -31.97 -12.89
CA ASP A 22 7.32 -32.09 -13.03
C ASP A 22 8.09 -31.04 -12.19
N TYR A 23 7.40 -30.20 -11.44
CA TYR A 23 8.01 -29.17 -10.63
C TYR A 23 8.67 -29.76 -9.38
N LYS A 24 10.00 -29.68 -9.31
CA LYS A 24 10.81 -30.21 -8.19
C LYS A 24 10.96 -29.23 -7.01
N GLY A 25 10.38 -28.02 -7.10
CA GLY A 25 10.44 -27.01 -6.04
C GLY A 25 9.39 -27.22 -4.95
N LYS A 26 9.46 -26.37 -3.92
CA LYS A 26 8.46 -26.39 -2.84
C LYS A 26 7.17 -25.69 -3.31
N LYS A 27 6.00 -26.29 -2.99
CA LYS A 27 4.69 -25.66 -3.23
C LYS A 27 4.64 -24.30 -2.52
N ALA A 28 4.15 -23.28 -3.22
CA ALA A 28 3.80 -22.00 -2.61
C ALA A 28 2.55 -22.17 -1.73
N THR A 29 2.50 -21.46 -0.61
CA THR A 29 1.32 -21.32 0.23
C THR A 29 1.20 -19.87 0.68
N ARG A 30 0.03 -19.46 1.17
CA ARG A 30 -0.17 -18.11 1.72
C ARG A 30 0.81 -17.83 2.86
N GLU A 31 0.95 -18.78 3.78
CA GLU A 31 1.86 -18.66 4.92
C GLU A 31 3.30 -18.42 4.48
N LYS A 32 3.76 -19.14 3.45
CA LYS A 32 5.10 -18.92 2.88
C LYS A 32 5.23 -17.54 2.23
N LEU A 33 4.20 -17.07 1.53
CA LEU A 33 4.22 -15.73 0.92
C LEU A 33 4.25 -14.64 2.00
N VAL A 34 3.47 -14.78 3.06
CA VAL A 34 3.48 -13.89 4.23
C VAL A 34 4.86 -13.91 4.88
N TYR A 35 5.39 -15.09 5.20
CA TYR A 35 6.71 -15.23 5.81
C TYR A 35 7.82 -14.57 4.98
N MET A 36 7.83 -14.78 3.65
CA MET A 36 8.81 -14.17 2.76
C MET A 36 8.71 -12.63 2.74
N LEU A 37 7.52 -12.07 2.88
CA LEU A 37 7.36 -10.63 2.99
C LEU A 37 7.93 -10.09 4.31
N ILE A 38 7.68 -10.78 5.42
CA ILE A 38 8.24 -10.40 6.73
C ILE A 38 9.77 -10.52 6.73
N ASP A 39 10.31 -11.64 6.21
CA ASP A 39 11.75 -11.93 6.19
C ASP A 39 12.57 -10.93 5.35
N THR A 40 11.92 -10.27 4.37
CA THR A 40 12.55 -9.24 3.53
C THR A 40 12.43 -7.82 4.09
N GLN A 41 11.87 -7.65 5.30
CA GLN A 41 11.81 -6.34 5.94
C GLN A 41 13.21 -5.82 6.28
N LEU A 42 13.49 -4.58 5.95
CA LEU A 42 14.75 -3.92 6.26
C LEU A 42 14.80 -3.44 7.73
N SER A 43 16.00 -3.15 8.20
CA SER A 43 16.24 -2.72 9.59
C SER A 43 15.52 -1.42 9.96
N ASP A 44 15.22 -0.56 8.98
CA ASP A 44 14.45 0.67 9.17
C ASP A 44 12.93 0.46 9.25
N GLY A 45 12.48 -0.79 9.07
CA GLY A 45 11.06 -1.16 9.14
C GLY A 45 10.34 -1.14 7.79
N GLY A 46 10.99 -0.75 6.71
CA GLY A 46 10.40 -0.72 5.38
C GLY A 46 10.81 -1.88 4.48
N TRP A 47 10.40 -1.79 3.23
CA TRP A 47 10.76 -2.74 2.17
C TRP A 47 11.33 -2.00 0.96
N ALA A 48 12.30 -2.63 0.29
CA ALA A 48 12.95 -2.09 -0.90
C ALA A 48 12.38 -2.71 -2.20
N TYR A 49 12.42 -1.94 -3.27
CA TYR A 49 12.24 -2.49 -4.62
C TYR A 49 13.47 -3.34 -5.00
N MET A 50 14.65 -2.80 -4.79
CA MET A 50 15.94 -3.48 -4.94
C MET A 50 16.95 -2.92 -3.92
N GLY A 51 17.91 -3.75 -3.52
CA GLY A 51 18.98 -3.33 -2.61
C GLY A 51 18.53 -3.21 -1.15
N THR A 52 19.12 -2.26 -0.44
CA THR A 52 19.01 -2.12 1.02
C THR A 52 18.35 -0.81 1.49
N LYS A 53 17.87 0.00 0.56
CA LYS A 53 17.16 1.26 0.87
C LYS A 53 15.66 1.05 0.72
N SER A 54 14.92 1.22 1.80
CA SER A 54 13.47 1.09 1.76
C SER A 54 12.82 2.18 0.91
N ASP A 55 11.73 1.81 0.27
CA ASP A 55 10.96 2.63 -0.66
C ASP A 55 9.51 2.78 -0.15
N VAL A 56 8.91 3.94 -0.34
CA VAL A 56 7.55 4.25 0.13
C VAL A 56 6.53 3.34 -0.53
N ASP A 57 6.60 3.21 -1.86
CA ASP A 57 5.64 2.42 -2.63
C ASP A 57 5.71 0.94 -2.25
N MET A 58 6.95 0.41 -2.14
CA MET A 58 7.17 -0.98 -1.76
C MET A 58 6.66 -1.25 -0.35
N THR A 59 6.95 -0.34 0.59
CA THR A 59 6.51 -0.45 1.98
C THR A 59 4.98 -0.42 2.04
N ALA A 60 4.33 0.54 1.39
CA ALA A 60 2.87 0.62 1.35
C ALA A 60 2.22 -0.61 0.71
N MET A 61 2.76 -1.10 -0.42
CA MET A 61 2.23 -2.29 -1.09
C MET A 61 2.42 -3.59 -0.29
N VAL A 62 3.49 -3.72 0.49
CA VAL A 62 3.67 -4.88 1.37
C VAL A 62 2.70 -4.79 2.55
N ILE A 63 2.50 -3.61 3.13
CA ILE A 63 1.49 -3.39 4.17
C ILE A 63 0.10 -3.79 3.67
N GLN A 64 -0.30 -3.37 2.46
CA GLN A 64 -1.56 -3.79 1.84
C GLN A 64 -1.68 -5.32 1.76
N ALA A 65 -0.62 -6.01 1.32
CA ALA A 65 -0.63 -7.46 1.20
C ALA A 65 -0.73 -8.18 2.55
N LEU A 66 -0.17 -7.60 3.60
CA LEU A 66 -0.15 -8.16 4.95
C LEU A 66 -1.39 -7.78 5.80
N ALA A 67 -2.19 -6.81 5.37
CA ALA A 67 -3.31 -6.27 6.15
C ALA A 67 -4.32 -7.35 6.59
N LYS A 68 -4.63 -8.32 5.72
CA LYS A 68 -5.51 -9.45 6.05
C LYS A 68 -4.98 -10.31 7.19
N TYR A 69 -3.67 -10.36 7.37
CA TYR A 69 -2.96 -11.18 8.36
C TYR A 69 -2.53 -10.38 9.60
N TYR A 70 -2.97 -9.13 9.73
CA TYR A 70 -2.55 -8.20 10.78
C TYR A 70 -2.80 -8.68 12.21
N LYS A 71 -3.69 -9.67 12.40
CA LYS A 71 -3.94 -10.29 13.72
C LYS A 71 -2.82 -11.24 14.18
N GLU A 72 -1.96 -11.70 13.27
CA GLU A 72 -0.81 -12.54 13.57
C GLU A 72 0.31 -11.69 14.19
N ALA A 73 0.90 -12.12 15.30
CA ALA A 73 1.84 -11.31 16.08
C ALA A 73 3.06 -10.82 15.28
N ASP A 74 3.65 -11.69 14.48
CA ASP A 74 4.84 -11.35 13.67
C ASP A 74 4.47 -10.40 12.53
N VAL A 75 3.32 -10.61 11.89
CA VAL A 75 2.78 -9.71 10.86
C VAL A 75 2.51 -8.34 11.45
N LYS A 76 1.80 -8.29 12.59
CA LYS A 76 1.52 -7.03 13.29
C LYS A 76 2.79 -6.25 13.57
N LYS A 77 3.79 -6.90 14.15
CA LYS A 77 5.09 -6.27 14.46
C LYS A 77 5.78 -5.70 13.22
N ALA A 78 5.76 -6.44 12.11
CA ALA A 78 6.36 -5.99 10.86
C ALA A 78 5.58 -4.82 10.25
N VAL A 79 4.25 -4.91 10.18
CA VAL A 79 3.38 -3.87 9.64
C VAL A 79 3.48 -2.59 10.48
N ASP A 80 3.45 -2.67 11.81
CA ASP A 80 3.55 -1.50 12.69
C ASP A 80 4.85 -0.71 12.44
N LYS A 81 5.98 -1.39 12.26
CA LYS A 81 7.25 -0.74 11.90
C LYS A 81 7.18 -0.05 10.53
N GLY A 82 6.54 -0.70 9.56
CA GLY A 82 6.34 -0.10 8.23
C GLY A 82 5.45 1.13 8.28
N VAL A 83 4.38 1.10 9.06
CA VAL A 83 3.48 2.25 9.29
C VAL A 83 4.23 3.40 9.98
N GLU A 84 5.04 3.11 10.99
CA GLU A 84 5.87 4.11 11.66
C GLU A 84 6.87 4.76 10.69
N LEU A 85 7.51 3.97 9.83
CA LEU A 85 8.41 4.49 8.80
C LEU A 85 7.68 5.40 7.82
N LEU A 86 6.50 5.00 7.32
CA LEU A 86 5.70 5.83 6.42
C LEU A 86 5.30 7.14 7.09
N SER A 87 4.84 7.11 8.34
CA SER A 87 4.52 8.32 9.10
C SER A 87 5.71 9.29 9.19
N LYS A 88 6.93 8.77 9.43
CA LYS A 88 8.16 9.59 9.48
C LYS A 88 8.56 10.17 8.12
N ARG A 89 8.18 9.54 7.02
CA ARG A 89 8.52 9.97 5.65
C ARG A 89 7.50 10.90 5.02
N GLN A 90 6.33 11.06 5.64
CA GLN A 90 5.34 12.00 5.17
C GLN A 90 5.89 13.44 5.19
N GLN A 91 5.68 14.17 4.10
CA GLN A 91 6.10 15.56 3.95
C GLN A 91 5.09 16.51 4.61
N LYS A 92 5.48 17.76 4.79
CA LYS A 92 4.61 18.81 5.35
C LYS A 92 3.35 19.07 4.52
N SER A 93 3.40 18.83 3.22
CA SER A 93 2.26 18.87 2.31
C SER A 93 1.23 17.77 2.54
N GLY A 94 1.57 16.75 3.35
CA GLY A 94 0.81 15.51 3.48
C GLY A 94 1.21 14.43 2.48
N ALA A 95 1.93 14.78 1.41
CA ALA A 95 2.35 13.87 0.35
C ALA A 95 3.60 13.03 0.73
N PHE A 96 4.03 12.18 -0.21
CA PHE A 96 5.22 11.33 -0.08
C PHE A 96 6.19 11.53 -1.24
N ILE A 97 7.48 11.41 -0.92
CA ILE A 97 8.57 11.47 -1.91
C ILE A 97 8.95 10.06 -2.36
N SER A 98 9.01 9.87 -3.68
CA SER A 98 9.70 8.78 -4.33
C SER A 98 10.45 9.35 -5.56
N ASN A 99 11.64 8.83 -5.85
CA ASN A 99 12.47 9.34 -6.95
C ASN A 99 12.69 10.87 -6.89
N GLU A 100 13.06 11.38 -5.70
CA GLU A 100 13.46 12.77 -5.44
C GLU A 100 12.34 13.82 -5.46
N SER A 101 11.11 13.44 -5.74
CA SER A 101 9.98 14.39 -5.74
C SER A 101 8.74 13.82 -5.04
N GLU A 102 7.93 14.73 -4.48
CA GLU A 102 6.58 14.38 -4.08
C GLU A 102 5.78 13.97 -5.32
N ASN A 103 5.10 12.83 -5.22
CA ASN A 103 4.29 12.34 -6.33
C ASN A 103 2.97 11.70 -5.87
N CYS A 104 2.03 11.74 -6.79
CA CYS A 104 0.67 11.29 -6.60
C CYS A 104 0.60 9.79 -6.29
N GLU A 105 1.34 8.98 -7.04
CA GLU A 105 1.26 7.52 -6.97
C GLU A 105 1.73 6.99 -5.61
N SER A 106 2.87 7.50 -5.10
CA SER A 106 3.36 7.10 -3.78
C SER A 106 2.39 7.51 -2.67
N THR A 107 1.81 8.71 -2.78
CA THR A 107 0.80 9.19 -1.83
C THR A 107 -0.46 8.32 -1.89
N ALA A 108 -0.91 7.95 -3.08
CA ALA A 108 -2.04 7.05 -3.30
C ALA A 108 -1.80 5.65 -2.72
N GLN A 109 -0.59 5.09 -2.87
CA GLN A 109 -0.22 3.80 -2.29
C GLN A 109 -0.31 3.82 -0.77
N VAL A 110 0.11 4.91 -0.12
CA VAL A 110 0.01 5.03 1.34
C VAL A 110 -1.45 5.12 1.80
N ILE A 111 -2.31 5.92 1.14
CA ILE A 111 -3.75 5.94 1.46
C ILE A 111 -4.36 4.54 1.33
N THR A 112 -4.00 3.80 0.29
CA THR A 112 -4.50 2.44 0.10
C THR A 112 -4.05 1.50 1.21
N ALA A 113 -2.80 1.63 1.69
CA ALA A 113 -2.28 0.85 2.80
C ALA A 113 -2.99 1.20 4.12
N MET A 114 -3.24 2.49 4.38
CA MET A 114 -4.00 2.96 5.53
C MET A 114 -5.41 2.39 5.52
N ALA A 115 -6.11 2.50 4.38
CA ALA A 115 -7.46 1.97 4.20
C ALA A 115 -7.52 0.45 4.42
N ALA A 116 -6.52 -0.30 3.94
CA ALA A 116 -6.44 -1.75 4.14
C ALA A 116 -6.27 -2.17 5.61
N LEU A 117 -5.66 -1.31 6.42
CA LEU A 117 -5.48 -1.51 7.86
C LEU A 117 -6.60 -0.89 8.71
N GLY A 118 -7.53 -0.16 8.12
CA GLY A 118 -8.54 0.60 8.86
C GLY A 118 -7.97 1.84 9.58
N ILE A 119 -6.80 2.36 9.14
CA ILE A 119 -6.21 3.59 9.68
C ILE A 119 -6.89 4.78 9.02
N GLU A 120 -7.49 5.66 9.82
CA GLU A 120 -8.15 6.87 9.34
C GLU A 120 -7.13 7.88 8.78
N VAL A 121 -7.52 8.64 7.75
CA VAL A 121 -6.67 9.71 7.22
C VAL A 121 -6.42 10.83 8.23
N SER A 122 -7.27 10.94 9.25
CA SER A 122 -7.14 11.84 10.40
C SER A 122 -6.28 11.31 11.54
N ASP A 123 -5.67 10.13 11.39
CA ASP A 123 -4.75 9.58 12.40
C ASP A 123 -3.58 10.55 12.64
N GLU A 124 -3.35 10.92 13.90
CA GLU A 124 -2.37 11.94 14.29
C GLU A 124 -0.95 11.64 13.78
N ARG A 125 -0.60 10.37 13.60
CA ARG A 125 0.68 9.96 13.04
C ARG A 125 0.87 10.46 11.62
N PHE A 126 -0.23 10.63 10.88
CA PHE A 126 -0.25 11.03 9.47
C PHE A 126 -0.78 12.47 9.25
N ILE A 127 -0.64 13.32 10.26
CA ILE A 127 -0.87 14.76 10.13
C ILE A 127 0.47 15.48 10.23
N LYS A 128 0.85 16.19 9.18
CA LYS A 128 2.08 17.01 9.13
C LYS A 128 1.73 18.43 8.74
N ASP A 129 2.09 19.38 9.57
CA ASP A 129 1.85 20.81 9.32
C ASP A 129 0.35 21.11 9.02
N ASN A 130 -0.56 20.43 9.74
CA ASN A 130 -2.01 20.40 9.57
C ASN A 130 -2.53 19.74 8.28
N ASN A 131 -1.66 19.12 7.48
CA ASN A 131 -2.07 18.38 6.27
C ASN A 131 -2.13 16.87 6.55
N THR A 132 -3.22 16.26 6.15
CA THR A 132 -3.41 14.80 6.12
C THR A 132 -2.80 14.20 4.84
N VAL A 133 -2.72 12.87 4.76
CA VAL A 133 -2.31 12.20 3.50
C VAL A 133 -3.31 12.48 2.37
N LEU A 134 -4.59 12.68 2.70
CA LEU A 134 -5.61 13.02 1.72
C LEU A 134 -5.38 14.41 1.13
N ASP A 135 -5.03 15.40 1.96
CA ASP A 135 -4.67 16.74 1.49
C ASP A 135 -3.45 16.67 0.56
N GLY A 136 -2.45 15.85 0.91
CA GLY A 136 -1.30 15.58 0.06
C GLY A 136 -1.69 15.01 -1.30
N LEU A 137 -2.62 14.05 -1.36
CA LEU A 137 -3.11 13.49 -2.61
C LEU A 137 -3.87 14.53 -3.43
N LEU A 138 -4.79 15.25 -2.81
CA LEU A 138 -5.62 16.26 -3.48
C LEU A 138 -4.80 17.43 -4.03
N GLY A 139 -3.61 17.69 -3.48
CA GLY A 139 -2.65 18.66 -4.04
C GLY A 139 -2.19 18.35 -5.46
N PHE A 140 -2.34 17.12 -5.95
CA PHE A 140 -2.05 16.73 -7.33
C PHE A 140 -3.25 16.80 -8.26
N TYR A 141 -4.46 17.04 -7.72
CA TYR A 141 -5.68 17.14 -8.54
C TYR A 141 -5.67 18.41 -9.39
N LYS A 142 -6.01 18.27 -10.67
CA LYS A 142 -6.20 19.37 -11.61
C LYS A 142 -7.08 18.95 -12.78
N ASP A 143 -8.00 19.82 -13.18
CA ASP A 143 -8.78 19.71 -14.42
C ASP A 143 -9.40 18.31 -14.66
N GLY A 144 -9.97 17.71 -13.61
CA GLY A 144 -10.67 16.43 -13.71
C GLY A 144 -9.79 15.19 -13.60
N GLY A 145 -8.47 15.34 -13.33
CA GLY A 145 -7.54 14.24 -13.17
C GLY A 145 -6.42 14.55 -12.17
N PHE A 146 -5.41 13.69 -12.12
CA PHE A 146 -4.27 13.86 -11.22
C PHE A 146 -2.97 13.96 -12.00
N LYS A 147 -2.07 14.81 -11.50
CA LYS A 147 -0.71 14.98 -12.00
C LYS A 147 0.22 14.00 -11.30
N HIS A 148 1.29 13.55 -11.98
CA HIS A 148 2.34 12.76 -11.35
C HIS A 148 3.06 13.57 -10.25
N THR A 149 3.51 14.78 -10.58
CA THR A 149 4.13 15.74 -9.66
C THR A 149 3.44 17.09 -9.76
N HIS A 150 3.69 18.00 -8.82
CA HIS A 150 3.08 19.34 -8.83
C HIS A 150 3.32 20.11 -10.13
N ASN A 151 4.45 19.88 -10.78
CA ASN A 151 4.88 20.58 -12.01
C ASN A 151 4.61 19.80 -13.30
N SER A 152 3.99 18.62 -13.23
CA SER A 152 3.65 17.82 -14.42
C SER A 152 2.23 18.10 -14.94
N TYR A 153 1.91 17.53 -16.10
CA TYR A 153 0.55 17.50 -16.63
C TYR A 153 -0.24 16.36 -15.98
N VAL A 154 -1.57 16.47 -16.04
CA VAL A 154 -2.49 15.36 -15.72
C VAL A 154 -2.13 14.16 -16.61
N ASN A 155 -2.03 12.98 -15.99
CA ASN A 155 -1.78 11.76 -16.73
C ASN A 155 -2.64 10.59 -16.21
N GLN A 156 -2.79 9.59 -17.06
CA GLN A 156 -3.67 8.46 -16.79
C GLN A 156 -3.21 7.65 -15.59
N MET A 157 -1.93 7.35 -15.46
CA MET A 157 -1.42 6.51 -14.36
C MET A 157 -1.65 7.15 -12.98
N ALA A 158 -1.31 8.43 -12.85
CA ALA A 158 -1.56 9.16 -11.60
C ALA A 158 -3.05 9.21 -11.27
N THR A 159 -3.90 9.46 -12.29
CA THR A 159 -5.35 9.50 -12.12
C THR A 159 -5.92 8.14 -11.71
N GLU A 160 -5.52 7.05 -12.35
CA GLU A 160 -5.96 5.70 -11.99
C GLU A 160 -5.56 5.32 -10.56
N GLN A 161 -4.32 5.59 -10.17
CA GLN A 161 -3.85 5.27 -8.81
C GLN A 161 -4.52 6.14 -7.74
N ALA A 162 -4.70 7.44 -8.01
CA ALA A 162 -5.43 8.32 -7.10
C ALA A 162 -6.90 7.86 -6.94
N MET A 163 -7.59 7.54 -8.04
CA MET A 163 -8.97 7.06 -7.98
C MET A 163 -9.09 5.70 -7.27
N TYR A 164 -8.10 4.83 -7.44
CA TYR A 164 -8.05 3.58 -6.69
C TYR A 164 -7.93 3.83 -5.18
N ALA A 165 -7.03 4.74 -4.77
CA ALA A 165 -6.83 5.11 -3.37
C ALA A 165 -8.07 5.79 -2.77
N LEU A 166 -8.69 6.72 -3.49
CA LEU A 166 -9.94 7.37 -3.06
C LEU A 166 -11.09 6.36 -2.93
N THR A 167 -11.16 5.37 -3.83
CA THR A 167 -12.14 4.28 -3.73
C THR A 167 -11.88 3.41 -2.51
N ALA A 168 -10.63 3.08 -2.22
CA ALA A 168 -10.26 2.32 -1.02
C ALA A 168 -10.64 3.06 0.26
N TYR A 169 -10.35 4.35 0.33
CA TYR A 169 -10.73 5.22 1.44
C TYR A 169 -12.25 5.34 1.59
N TYR A 170 -12.97 5.57 0.49
CA TYR A 170 -14.44 5.63 0.51
C TYR A 170 -15.07 4.33 1.03
N ARG A 171 -14.52 3.17 0.65
CA ARG A 171 -14.97 1.87 1.14
C ARG A 171 -14.72 1.72 2.64
N GLN A 172 -13.56 2.15 3.12
CA GLN A 172 -13.25 2.18 4.56
C GLN A 172 -14.31 3.00 5.33
N LEU A 173 -14.65 4.20 4.85
CA LEU A 173 -15.70 5.05 5.47
C LEU A 173 -17.08 4.39 5.50
N LYS A 174 -17.34 3.38 4.66
CA LYS A 174 -18.58 2.62 4.58
C LYS A 174 -18.50 1.25 5.27
N ASP A 175 -17.49 1.03 6.10
CA ASP A 175 -17.20 -0.27 6.74
C ASP A 175 -17.09 -1.44 5.74
N CYS A 176 -16.78 -1.14 4.48
CA CYS A 176 -16.58 -2.12 3.43
C CYS A 176 -15.10 -2.49 3.36
N LEU A 177 -14.72 -3.67 3.84
CA LEU A 177 -13.34 -4.14 3.73
C LEU A 177 -12.91 -4.24 2.26
N LEU A 178 -11.69 -3.78 1.97
CA LEU A 178 -11.14 -3.73 0.60
C LEU A 178 -11.16 -5.11 -0.11
N TYR A 179 -11.05 -6.19 0.65
CA TYR A 179 -10.89 -7.56 0.15
C TYR A 179 -12.13 -8.45 0.31
N THR A 180 -13.25 -7.97 0.84
CA THR A 180 -14.43 -8.82 1.13
C THR A 180 -15.67 -8.49 0.32
N SER A 181 -15.65 -7.46 -0.51
CA SER A 181 -16.78 -7.16 -1.40
C SER A 181 -16.60 -7.87 -2.73
N PRO A 182 -17.55 -8.71 -3.17
CA PRO A 182 -17.58 -9.15 -4.56
C PRO A 182 -17.66 -7.91 -5.45
N SER A 183 -16.90 -7.92 -6.56
CA SER A 183 -17.04 -6.89 -7.59
C SER A 183 -18.53 -6.68 -7.89
N PRO A 184 -19.04 -5.46 -7.95
CA PRO A 184 -20.40 -5.26 -8.42
C PRO A 184 -20.50 -5.86 -9.83
N ARG A 185 -21.45 -6.78 -9.99
CA ARG A 185 -21.81 -7.34 -11.28
C ARG A 185 -22.50 -6.28 -12.12
#